data_48156b9152e8751eaf92545d60757e83
#
_entry.id   48156b9152e8751eaf92545d60757e83
#
_cell.length_a   1.000
_cell.length_b   1.000
_cell.length_c   1.000
_cell.angle_alpha   90.00
_cell.angle_beta   90.00
_cell.angle_gamma   90.00
#
_symmetry.space_group_name_H-M   'P 1'
#
loop_
_entity.id
_entity.type
_entity.pdbx_description
1 polymer ?
#
loop_
_entity_poly.entity_id
_entity_poly.type
_entity_poly.pdbx_seq_one_letter_code
_entity_poly.pdbx_strand_id
1 'polypeptide(L)'
;MSLIQLKFPPGVYRNGTEYQSVGRYYDANLVRWFENTLRPIGGWIKRSSSQMTGIARGLIAWRTNSNDRYIVAGTAAKLYVMNEAGTLKDITPSGFTAGVADATAKTGYGYGFYGYYNYGVARPDLGSLTPATTWTLDNWGEYLVACSNADGKLYEWQLGFTTPTLAAVITNAPTGCQAVMTTAERFVFALGASSNPRKVAWSDQEDNTTWTPSSTNQAGDFELTTAGTIKTGKRLRGINLIWTDVDCHAATYIGLPYVYSFERAGAGCGVISTQAVAVIETAAVWMSGSGFWQYDGYAKPLPCDVGDYVFSNINQNQASKVYAVHNSQYGEVWWFYPSVSSNEVDSYVSYNYREGHWAIGLLARTCGTDRGVFSNPLMVSVDGYIYEHETGYAYDSVQPYAETGPLEIGVGDNVMNVRRIIPDEQTLGEVVVSFKTRMYPMSTETTFGPYAASQPTDVRFTGRQVKVRYTGSVLEDWRVGVPRLEAVAAGKR
;
A
#
# COMPACT_ATOMS: atom_id res chain seq x y z
N MET A 1 -6.54 -33.80 32.97
CA MET A 1 -6.88 -33.14 31.72
C MET A 1 -6.80 -31.66 31.99
N SER A 2 -6.06 -30.92 31.18
CA SER A 2 -5.98 -29.44 31.27
C SER A 2 -6.63 -28.83 30.03
N LEU A 3 -7.42 -27.78 30.27
CA LEU A 3 -7.96 -26.93 29.22
C LEU A 3 -6.95 -25.80 28.99
N ILE A 4 -6.35 -25.78 27.80
CA ILE A 4 -5.37 -24.78 27.37
C ILE A 4 -6.08 -23.73 26.56
N GLN A 5 -6.02 -22.48 26.98
CA GLN A 5 -6.59 -21.36 26.23
C GLN A 5 -5.65 -20.97 25.09
N LEU A 6 -6.20 -20.80 23.90
CA LEU A 6 -5.50 -20.31 22.72
C LEU A 6 -5.75 -18.81 22.58
N LYS A 7 -5.09 -18.03 23.42
CA LYS A 7 -5.18 -16.56 23.40
C LYS A 7 -3.91 -15.99 22.77
N PHE A 8 -4.06 -15.31 21.64
CA PHE A 8 -2.96 -14.67 20.92
C PHE A 8 -3.16 -13.16 20.85
N PRO A 9 -2.11 -12.38 20.97
CA PRO A 9 -2.19 -10.95 20.68
C PRO A 9 -2.56 -10.72 19.20
N PRO A 10 -3.24 -9.60 18.88
CA PRO A 10 -3.58 -9.26 17.52
C PRO A 10 -2.34 -9.03 16.65
N GLY A 11 -2.50 -9.28 15.36
CA GLY A 11 -1.46 -9.06 14.36
C GLY A 11 -0.50 -10.22 14.15
N VAL A 12 0.23 -10.12 13.05
CA VAL A 12 1.22 -11.11 12.60
C VAL A 12 2.61 -10.70 13.06
N TYR A 13 3.40 -11.67 13.51
CA TYR A 13 4.82 -11.51 13.79
C TYR A 13 5.61 -12.45 12.89
N ARG A 14 6.42 -11.88 12.00
CA ARG A 14 7.21 -12.65 11.02
C ARG A 14 8.62 -12.08 10.79
N ASN A 15 9.23 -11.58 11.87
CA ASN A 15 10.64 -11.21 11.87
C ASN A 15 11.48 -12.40 12.36
N GLY A 16 12.59 -12.68 11.69
CA GLY A 16 13.50 -13.74 12.04
C GLY A 16 12.97 -15.15 11.77
N THR A 17 13.18 -16.08 12.71
CA THR A 17 12.77 -17.47 12.55
C THR A 17 11.30 -17.69 12.91
N GLU A 18 10.68 -18.72 12.32
CA GLU A 18 9.31 -19.10 12.64
C GLU A 18 9.09 -19.36 14.14
N TYR A 19 10.10 -19.91 14.83
CA TYR A 19 10.01 -20.19 16.25
C TYR A 19 9.96 -18.92 17.13
N GLN A 20 10.43 -17.78 16.64
CA GLN A 20 10.29 -16.50 17.35
C GLN A 20 8.84 -15.99 17.39
N SER A 21 7.97 -16.55 16.56
CA SER A 21 6.53 -16.25 16.57
C SER A 21 5.70 -17.10 17.53
N VAL A 22 6.33 -17.84 18.44
CA VAL A 22 5.62 -18.61 19.49
C VAL A 22 4.62 -17.74 20.23
N GLY A 23 3.36 -18.20 20.31
CA GLY A 23 2.28 -17.46 20.96
C GLY A 23 1.75 -16.26 20.18
N ARG A 24 2.08 -16.14 18.89
CA ARG A 24 1.59 -15.09 17.99
C ARG A 24 1.10 -15.68 16.67
N TYR A 25 0.39 -14.89 15.87
CA TYR A 25 0.11 -15.27 14.50
C TYR A 25 1.37 -15.10 13.64
N TYR A 26 1.59 -16.03 12.71
CA TYR A 26 2.75 -16.05 11.83
C TYR A 26 2.40 -15.77 10.36
N ASP A 27 1.22 -16.21 9.94
CA ASP A 27 0.75 -16.04 8.57
C ASP A 27 -0.74 -15.69 8.53
N ALA A 28 -1.14 -14.89 7.56
CA ALA A 28 -2.52 -14.46 7.40
C ALA A 28 -2.82 -14.07 5.95
N ASN A 29 -4.07 -14.14 5.57
CA ASN A 29 -4.55 -13.62 4.30
C ASN A 29 -6.01 -13.20 4.41
N LEU A 30 -6.34 -12.00 3.91
CA LEU A 30 -7.69 -11.43 3.86
C LEU A 30 -8.41 -11.37 5.21
N VAL A 31 -7.63 -11.21 6.29
CA VAL A 31 -8.14 -11.05 7.65
C VAL A 31 -7.57 -9.80 8.30
N ARG A 32 -8.27 -9.33 9.31
CA ARG A 32 -7.83 -8.26 10.21
C ARG A 32 -8.11 -8.62 11.65
N TRP A 33 -7.44 -7.94 12.55
CA TRP A 33 -7.80 -7.88 13.95
C TRP A 33 -8.43 -6.50 14.21
N PHE A 34 -9.59 -6.52 14.81
CA PHE A 34 -10.30 -5.30 15.19
C PHE A 34 -10.92 -5.52 16.57
N GLU A 35 -10.60 -4.62 17.51
CA GLU A 35 -10.98 -4.77 18.92
C GLU A 35 -10.55 -6.13 19.50
N ASN A 36 -9.29 -6.53 19.23
CA ASN A 36 -8.70 -7.83 19.60
C ASN A 36 -9.40 -9.07 19.02
N THR A 37 -10.33 -8.93 18.09
CA THR A 37 -11.05 -10.06 17.50
C THR A 37 -10.54 -10.30 16.07
N LEU A 38 -10.20 -11.56 15.77
CA LEU A 38 -9.86 -11.98 14.41
C LEU A 38 -11.14 -12.08 13.57
N ARG A 39 -11.15 -11.40 12.44
CA ARG A 39 -12.26 -11.37 11.50
C ARG A 39 -11.78 -11.20 10.05
N PRO A 40 -12.61 -11.56 9.04
CA PRO A 40 -12.27 -11.29 7.66
C PRO A 40 -12.27 -9.79 7.37
N ILE A 41 -11.51 -9.34 6.37
CA ILE A 41 -11.71 -8.01 5.78
C ILE A 41 -13.02 -8.01 5.00
N GLY A 42 -13.55 -6.83 4.67
CA GLY A 42 -14.67 -6.75 3.72
C GLY A 42 -14.27 -7.23 2.33
N GLY A 43 -15.22 -7.81 1.60
CA GLY A 43 -15.07 -8.22 0.20
C GLY A 43 -15.06 -7.01 -0.74
N TRP A 44 -15.25 -7.27 -2.04
CA TRP A 44 -15.28 -6.22 -3.06
C TRP A 44 -16.27 -6.52 -4.18
N ILE A 45 -16.80 -5.46 -4.76
CA ILE A 45 -17.66 -5.52 -5.94
C ILE A 45 -17.10 -4.63 -7.05
N LYS A 46 -17.28 -5.06 -8.28
CA LYS A 46 -16.89 -4.31 -9.47
C LYS A 46 -17.75 -3.05 -9.61
N ARG A 47 -17.11 -1.88 -9.72
CA ARG A 47 -17.80 -0.60 -9.87
C ARG A 47 -17.76 -0.06 -11.29
N SER A 48 -16.64 -0.15 -12.00
CA SER A 48 -16.54 0.32 -13.38
C SER A 48 -17.27 -0.57 -14.34
N SER A 49 -18.04 0.02 -15.26
CA SER A 49 -18.81 -0.69 -16.29
C SER A 49 -17.94 -1.25 -17.41
N SER A 50 -16.76 -0.69 -17.61
CA SER A 50 -15.80 -1.09 -18.64
C SER A 50 -14.40 -1.18 -18.09
N GLN A 51 -13.54 -1.88 -18.81
CA GLN A 51 -12.13 -2.09 -18.49
C GLN A 51 -11.28 -0.93 -19.02
N MET A 52 -10.30 -0.51 -18.22
CA MET A 52 -9.24 0.41 -18.66
C MET A 52 -8.22 -0.32 -19.54
N THR A 53 -7.65 0.39 -20.50
CA THR A 53 -6.48 -0.11 -21.25
C THR A 53 -5.23 0.11 -20.41
N GLY A 54 -4.56 -0.97 -20.03
CA GLY A 54 -3.38 -0.95 -19.16
C GLY A 54 -3.74 -0.97 -17.68
N ILE A 55 -2.72 -1.02 -16.84
CA ILE A 55 -2.82 -1.11 -15.39
C ILE A 55 -2.70 0.29 -14.80
N ALA A 56 -3.68 0.71 -13.99
CA ALA A 56 -3.66 2.02 -13.36
C ALA A 56 -2.64 2.09 -12.21
N ARG A 57 -1.96 3.24 -12.12
CA ARG A 57 -0.95 3.54 -11.10
C ARG A 57 -1.11 4.94 -10.52
N GLY A 58 -2.32 5.34 -10.35
CA GLY A 58 -2.76 6.56 -9.69
C GLY A 58 -4.26 6.59 -9.67
N LEU A 59 -4.83 6.90 -8.52
CA LEU A 59 -6.28 6.99 -8.33
C LEU A 59 -6.59 8.15 -7.40
N ILE A 60 -7.57 8.96 -7.78
CA ILE A 60 -8.13 10.02 -6.94
C ILE A 60 -9.64 10.04 -7.11
N ALA A 61 -10.35 10.37 -6.05
CA ALA A 61 -11.79 10.60 -6.07
C ALA A 61 -12.11 11.95 -5.42
N TRP A 62 -13.00 12.72 -6.04
CA TRP A 62 -13.45 14.00 -5.48
C TRP A 62 -14.88 14.31 -5.86
N ARG A 63 -15.41 15.36 -5.26
CA ARG A 63 -16.74 15.91 -5.54
C ARG A 63 -16.60 17.33 -6.06
N THR A 64 -17.39 17.65 -7.10
CA THR A 64 -17.47 19.00 -7.66
C THR A 64 -18.40 19.89 -6.87
N ASN A 65 -18.41 21.19 -7.18
CA ASN A 65 -19.36 22.14 -6.63
C ASN A 65 -20.81 21.83 -7.00
N SER A 66 -21.03 21.15 -8.14
CA SER A 66 -22.34 20.64 -8.58
C SER A 66 -22.75 19.34 -7.90
N ASN A 67 -21.95 18.84 -6.95
CA ASN A 67 -22.16 17.57 -6.22
C ASN A 67 -21.92 16.30 -7.07
N ASP A 68 -21.42 16.42 -8.29
CA ASP A 68 -21.00 15.26 -9.07
C ASP A 68 -19.76 14.60 -8.47
N ARG A 69 -19.70 13.29 -8.51
CA ARG A 69 -18.56 12.51 -8.00
C ARG A 69 -17.78 11.93 -9.16
N TYR A 70 -16.49 12.20 -9.15
CA TYR A 70 -15.58 11.67 -10.16
C TYR A 70 -14.46 10.86 -9.51
N ILE A 71 -13.99 9.88 -10.27
CA ILE A 71 -12.82 9.08 -9.99
C ILE A 71 -11.92 9.19 -11.20
N VAL A 72 -10.66 9.52 -11.01
CA VAL A 72 -9.66 9.50 -12.09
C VAL A 72 -8.62 8.45 -11.82
N ALA A 73 -8.28 7.70 -12.87
CA ALA A 73 -7.26 6.67 -12.86
C ALA A 73 -6.30 6.85 -14.03
N GLY A 74 -4.99 6.85 -13.73
CA GLY A 74 -3.94 6.97 -14.74
C GLY A 74 -3.21 5.65 -14.96
N THR A 75 -3.10 5.20 -16.23
CA THR A 75 -2.31 4.05 -16.66
C THR A 75 -1.00 4.49 -17.32
N ALA A 76 -0.15 3.56 -17.73
CA ALA A 76 1.09 3.89 -18.42
C ALA A 76 0.86 4.67 -19.75
N ALA A 77 -0.29 4.51 -20.38
CA ALA A 77 -0.57 5.11 -21.69
C ALA A 77 -1.77 6.07 -21.71
N LYS A 78 -2.61 6.04 -20.66
CA LYS A 78 -3.89 6.75 -20.69
C LYS A 78 -4.29 7.32 -19.34
N LEU A 79 -5.17 8.33 -19.38
CA LEU A 79 -5.84 8.91 -18.22
C LEU A 79 -7.35 8.74 -18.41
N TYR A 80 -8.02 8.17 -17.42
CA TYR A 80 -9.45 7.88 -17.43
C TYR A 80 -10.16 8.62 -16.34
N VAL A 81 -11.39 9.06 -16.61
CA VAL A 81 -12.34 9.52 -15.59
C VAL A 81 -13.56 8.62 -15.55
N MET A 82 -14.05 8.33 -14.36
CA MET A 82 -15.28 7.59 -14.11
C MET A 82 -16.23 8.45 -13.27
N ASN A 83 -17.52 8.43 -13.64
CA ASN A 83 -18.56 9.08 -12.86
C ASN A 83 -19.13 8.14 -11.77
N GLU A 84 -20.05 8.64 -10.97
CA GLU A 84 -20.74 7.89 -9.93
C GLU A 84 -21.49 6.65 -10.44
N ALA A 85 -22.02 6.69 -11.66
CA ALA A 85 -22.70 5.57 -12.29
C ALA A 85 -21.77 4.45 -12.79
N GLY A 86 -20.44 4.61 -12.64
CA GLY A 86 -19.46 3.62 -13.09
C GLY A 86 -19.09 3.73 -14.58
N THR A 87 -19.55 4.78 -15.29
CA THR A 87 -19.20 4.99 -16.70
C THR A 87 -17.79 5.56 -16.80
N LEU A 88 -16.93 4.87 -17.56
CA LEU A 88 -15.53 5.23 -17.77
C LEU A 88 -15.37 5.99 -19.10
N LYS A 89 -14.60 7.07 -19.10
CA LYS A 89 -14.24 7.86 -20.28
C LYS A 89 -12.74 8.15 -20.33
N ASP A 90 -12.19 8.15 -21.53
CA ASP A 90 -10.80 8.50 -21.81
C ASP A 90 -10.65 10.03 -21.88
N ILE A 91 -9.80 10.59 -21.02
CA ILE A 91 -9.47 12.02 -20.96
C ILE A 91 -7.97 12.25 -21.19
N THR A 92 -7.29 11.29 -21.78
CA THR A 92 -5.84 11.36 -22.05
C THR A 92 -5.50 12.64 -22.80
N PRO A 93 -4.52 13.44 -22.31
CA PRO A 93 -4.13 14.68 -22.94
C PRO A 93 -3.65 14.46 -24.38
N SER A 94 -4.00 15.37 -25.28
CA SER A 94 -3.46 15.36 -26.64
C SER A 94 -1.94 15.54 -26.60
N GLY A 95 -1.22 14.65 -27.27
CA GLY A 95 0.25 14.66 -27.27
C GLY A 95 0.90 14.12 -25.98
N PHE A 96 0.16 13.39 -25.14
CA PHE A 96 0.73 12.62 -24.04
C PHE A 96 1.68 11.56 -24.56
N THR A 97 2.90 11.50 -24.03
CA THR A 97 3.86 10.46 -24.35
C THR A 97 3.69 9.30 -23.40
N ALA A 98 3.21 8.16 -23.91
CA ALA A 98 3.03 6.96 -23.13
C ALA A 98 4.38 6.49 -22.53
N GLY A 99 4.32 6.05 -21.29
CA GLY A 99 5.46 5.47 -20.60
C GLY A 99 5.44 3.94 -20.62
N VAL A 100 6.13 3.33 -19.66
CA VAL A 100 6.28 1.88 -19.54
C VAL A 100 5.39 1.32 -18.42
N ALA A 101 4.75 0.17 -18.68
CA ALA A 101 3.92 -0.50 -17.68
C ALA A 101 4.75 -1.12 -16.55
N ASP A 102 5.91 -1.67 -16.89
CA ASP A 102 6.86 -2.28 -15.97
C ASP A 102 8.18 -1.52 -15.95
N ALA A 103 8.85 -1.52 -14.81
CA ALA A 103 10.20 -1.00 -14.77
C ALA A 103 11.09 -1.85 -15.65
N THR A 104 11.83 -1.19 -16.52
CA THR A 104 12.71 -1.82 -17.51
C THR A 104 14.14 -1.38 -17.32
N ALA A 105 15.03 -2.33 -17.48
CA ALA A 105 16.45 -2.07 -17.47
C ALA A 105 16.84 -1.19 -18.65
N LYS A 106 17.65 -0.17 -18.41
CA LYS A 106 18.26 0.62 -19.47
C LYS A 106 19.41 -0.17 -20.08
N THR A 107 19.14 -0.79 -21.22
CA THR A 107 20.14 -1.55 -21.98
C THR A 107 20.63 -0.73 -23.17
N GLY A 108 21.91 -0.88 -23.56
CA GLY A 108 22.44 -0.24 -24.73
C GLY A 108 23.95 0.04 -24.67
N TYR A 109 24.51 0.43 -25.81
CA TYR A 109 25.88 0.93 -25.87
C TYR A 109 26.00 2.23 -25.09
N GLY A 110 26.97 2.27 -24.14
CA GLY A 110 27.21 3.47 -23.30
C GLY A 110 26.59 3.46 -21.93
N TYR A 111 25.78 2.45 -21.54
CA TYR A 111 25.29 2.27 -20.18
C TYR A 111 26.25 1.40 -19.36
N GLY A 112 26.59 1.84 -18.15
CA GLY A 112 27.49 1.17 -17.21
C GLY A 112 28.99 1.46 -17.48
N PHE A 113 29.86 0.81 -16.71
CA PHE A 113 31.31 1.04 -16.79
C PHE A 113 31.92 0.46 -18.07
N TYR A 114 32.72 1.24 -18.76
CA TYR A 114 33.46 0.81 -19.96
C TYR A 114 34.47 -0.27 -19.59
N GLY A 115 34.52 -1.36 -20.39
CA GLY A 115 35.50 -2.44 -20.21
C GLY A 115 35.19 -3.49 -19.15
N TYR A 116 33.99 -3.52 -18.56
CA TYR A 116 33.66 -4.43 -17.44
C TYR A 116 33.20 -5.82 -17.88
N TYR A 117 32.81 -6.04 -19.14
CA TYR A 117 32.35 -7.35 -19.69
C TYR A 117 33.01 -7.66 -21.03
N ASN A 118 32.91 -8.92 -21.46
CA ASN A 118 33.47 -9.39 -22.71
C ASN A 118 32.86 -8.69 -23.93
N TYR A 119 33.68 -8.42 -24.91
CA TYR A 119 33.26 -7.80 -26.17
C TYR A 119 32.24 -8.67 -26.88
N GLY A 120 31.13 -8.12 -27.34
CA GLY A 120 30.07 -8.84 -28.07
C GLY A 120 29.05 -9.57 -27.18
N VAL A 121 29.18 -9.56 -25.85
CA VAL A 121 28.20 -10.13 -24.91
C VAL A 121 27.33 -9.01 -24.37
N ALA A 122 25.99 -9.18 -24.44
CA ALA A 122 25.06 -8.28 -23.79
C ALA A 122 25.33 -8.26 -22.28
N ARG A 123 25.52 -7.08 -21.71
CA ARG A 123 25.74 -6.94 -20.25
C ARG A 123 24.51 -7.43 -19.51
N PRO A 124 24.68 -8.26 -18.47
CA PRO A 124 23.64 -8.36 -17.46
C PRO A 124 23.47 -6.96 -16.87
N ASP A 125 22.23 -6.48 -16.81
CA ASP A 125 21.95 -5.11 -16.45
C ASP A 125 22.35 -4.83 -15.01
N LEU A 126 23.23 -3.87 -14.82
CA LEU A 126 23.73 -3.45 -13.52
C LEU A 126 23.44 -1.98 -13.24
N GLY A 127 22.62 -1.33 -14.05
CA GLY A 127 22.81 0.06 -13.91
C GLY A 127 21.63 0.88 -13.49
N SER A 128 20.78 1.21 -14.36
CA SER A 128 19.65 2.10 -14.08
C SER A 128 18.38 1.56 -14.66
N LEU A 129 17.36 1.50 -13.83
CA LEU A 129 16.02 1.15 -14.27
C LEU A 129 15.30 2.41 -14.76
N THR A 130 14.55 2.30 -15.84
CA THR A 130 13.45 3.21 -16.12
C THR A 130 12.30 2.74 -15.25
N PRO A 131 11.81 3.54 -14.27
CA PRO A 131 10.74 3.10 -13.39
C PRO A 131 9.44 2.90 -14.16
N ALA A 132 8.55 2.06 -13.64
CA ALA A 132 7.18 1.97 -14.15
C ALA A 132 6.49 3.34 -14.08
N THR A 133 5.64 3.61 -15.05
CA THR A 133 4.92 4.88 -15.11
C THR A 133 3.90 4.96 -13.98
N THR A 134 3.97 6.06 -13.23
CA THR A 134 3.06 6.41 -12.16
C THR A 134 2.45 7.79 -12.39
N TRP A 135 1.27 8.01 -11.83
CA TRP A 135 0.60 9.30 -11.85
C TRP A 135 0.49 9.86 -10.44
N THR A 136 0.78 11.12 -10.28
CA THR A 136 0.37 11.90 -9.12
C THR A 136 -0.83 12.75 -9.52
N LEU A 137 -1.86 12.69 -8.71
CA LEU A 137 -3.16 13.29 -8.98
C LEU A 137 -3.57 14.09 -7.74
N ASP A 138 -4.06 15.31 -7.96
CA ASP A 138 -4.57 16.14 -6.87
C ASP A 138 -5.68 17.08 -7.37
N ASN A 139 -6.43 17.70 -6.45
CA ASN A 139 -7.49 18.63 -6.76
C ASN A 139 -7.02 20.08 -6.76
N TRP A 140 -7.38 20.81 -7.79
CA TRP A 140 -7.27 22.24 -7.89
C TRP A 140 -8.66 22.88 -7.88
N GLY A 141 -9.17 23.18 -6.69
CA GLY A 141 -10.57 23.52 -6.55
C GLY A 141 -11.46 22.31 -6.91
N GLU A 142 -12.27 22.44 -7.97
CA GLU A 142 -13.06 21.35 -8.51
C GLU A 142 -12.43 20.65 -9.73
N TYR A 143 -11.31 21.18 -10.22
CA TYR A 143 -10.57 20.61 -11.35
C TYR A 143 -9.52 19.60 -10.87
N LEU A 144 -9.12 18.73 -11.78
CA LEU A 144 -8.02 17.79 -11.56
C LEU A 144 -6.70 18.40 -12.02
N VAL A 145 -5.68 18.29 -11.20
CA VAL A 145 -4.28 18.46 -11.63
C VAL A 145 -3.58 17.10 -11.60
N ALA A 146 -2.85 16.79 -12.66
CA ALA A 146 -2.21 15.51 -12.85
C ALA A 146 -0.76 15.67 -13.36
N CYS A 147 0.13 14.79 -12.92
CA CYS A 147 1.47 14.65 -13.46
C CYS A 147 1.80 13.19 -13.67
N SER A 148 2.34 12.85 -14.84
CA SER A 148 2.90 11.54 -15.11
C SER A 148 4.43 11.63 -15.16
N ASN A 149 5.11 10.69 -14.51
CA ASN A 149 6.57 10.60 -14.64
C ASN A 149 7.04 10.09 -16.02
N ALA A 150 6.10 9.74 -16.92
CA ALA A 150 6.41 9.30 -18.28
C ALA A 150 6.94 10.46 -19.14
N ASP A 151 6.30 11.62 -19.09
CA ASP A 151 6.67 12.81 -19.86
C ASP A 151 6.93 14.04 -19.00
N GLY A 152 6.65 13.96 -17.70
CA GLY A 152 6.95 15.01 -16.73
C GLY A 152 6.21 16.33 -16.95
N LYS A 153 5.06 16.30 -17.65
CA LYS A 153 4.21 17.47 -17.85
C LYS A 153 3.14 17.56 -16.77
N LEU A 154 2.70 18.78 -16.47
CA LEU A 154 1.54 19.06 -15.63
C LEU A 154 0.31 19.24 -16.50
N TYR A 155 -0.76 18.54 -16.13
CA TYR A 155 -2.01 18.54 -16.84
C TYR A 155 -3.14 19.00 -15.94
N GLU A 156 -4.14 19.67 -16.53
CA GLU A 156 -5.39 20.03 -15.88
C GLU A 156 -6.57 19.46 -16.65
N TRP A 157 -7.59 18.96 -15.94
CA TRP A 157 -8.88 18.59 -16.54
C TRP A 157 -10.00 19.38 -15.87
N GLN A 158 -10.75 20.15 -16.72
CA GLN A 158 -11.75 21.13 -16.30
C GLN A 158 -13.21 20.60 -16.45
N LEU A 159 -13.48 19.35 -16.03
CA LEU A 159 -14.82 18.79 -15.88
C LEU A 159 -15.66 18.66 -17.17
N GLY A 160 -15.18 18.13 -18.22
CA GLY A 160 -15.98 17.85 -19.42
C GLY A 160 -16.46 16.40 -19.52
N PHE A 161 -17.35 15.91 -18.64
CA PHE A 161 -17.74 14.48 -18.65
C PHE A 161 -18.79 14.15 -19.71
N THR A 162 -19.84 14.95 -19.86
CA THR A 162 -20.95 14.69 -20.81
C THR A 162 -20.47 14.71 -22.25
N THR A 163 -19.78 15.78 -22.63
CA THR A 163 -18.97 15.84 -23.87
C THR A 163 -17.52 15.76 -23.43
N PRO A 164 -16.83 14.60 -23.61
CA PRO A 164 -15.51 14.41 -23.02
C PRO A 164 -14.53 15.47 -23.53
N THR A 165 -14.07 16.33 -22.61
CA THR A 165 -12.91 17.18 -22.85
C THR A 165 -11.68 16.42 -22.40
N LEU A 166 -10.61 16.48 -23.18
CA LEU A 166 -9.33 15.92 -22.81
C LEU A 166 -8.65 16.80 -21.76
N ALA A 167 -7.84 16.22 -20.92
CA ALA A 167 -6.96 17.01 -20.07
C ALA A 167 -5.97 17.80 -20.94
N ALA A 168 -5.60 19.00 -20.49
CA ALA A 168 -4.72 19.90 -21.23
C ALA A 168 -3.45 20.18 -20.42
N VAL A 169 -2.35 20.46 -21.11
CA VAL A 169 -1.11 20.92 -20.43
C VAL A 169 -1.36 22.26 -19.77
N ILE A 170 -0.97 22.41 -18.52
CA ILE A 170 -1.03 23.71 -17.82
C ILE A 170 -0.05 24.66 -18.46
N THR A 171 -0.56 25.83 -18.87
CA THR A 171 0.22 26.85 -19.58
C THR A 171 1.37 27.33 -18.68
N ASN A 172 2.56 27.52 -19.27
CA ASN A 172 3.79 27.97 -18.62
C ASN A 172 4.29 27.08 -17.47
N ALA A 173 3.64 25.97 -17.15
CA ALA A 173 4.09 25.06 -16.12
C ALA A 173 5.46 24.45 -16.46
N PRO A 174 6.34 24.21 -15.48
CA PRO A 174 7.62 23.56 -15.73
C PRO A 174 7.41 22.14 -16.26
N THR A 175 8.33 21.66 -17.07
CA THR A 175 8.34 20.29 -17.62
C THR A 175 9.42 19.45 -16.93
N GLY A 176 9.44 18.14 -17.23
CA GLY A 176 10.39 17.21 -16.62
C GLY A 176 10.15 17.01 -15.12
N CYS A 177 8.89 17.15 -14.68
CA CYS A 177 8.49 16.96 -13.30
C CYS A 177 8.35 15.50 -12.94
N GLN A 178 8.56 15.15 -11.68
CA GLN A 178 8.35 13.81 -11.13
C GLN A 178 6.97 13.65 -10.52
N ALA A 179 6.43 14.70 -9.90
CA ALA A 179 5.17 14.66 -9.20
C ALA A 179 4.53 16.06 -9.13
N VAL A 180 3.24 16.08 -8.80
CA VAL A 180 2.47 17.30 -8.53
C VAL A 180 1.72 17.15 -7.22
N MET A 181 1.52 18.26 -6.52
CA MET A 181 0.62 18.38 -5.38
C MET A 181 0.05 19.78 -5.30
N THR A 182 -1.11 19.93 -4.66
CA THR A 182 -1.70 21.24 -4.33
C THR A 182 -1.57 21.51 -2.84
N THR A 183 -1.32 22.77 -2.47
CA THR A 183 -1.23 23.16 -1.07
C THR A 183 -2.56 23.67 -0.53
N ALA A 184 -2.68 23.80 0.78
CA ALA A 184 -3.87 24.34 1.43
C ALA A 184 -4.12 25.80 1.06
N GLU A 185 -3.03 26.54 0.80
CA GLU A 185 -3.05 27.96 0.42
C GLU A 185 -3.34 28.15 -1.06
N ARG A 186 -3.63 27.06 -1.80
CA ARG A 186 -3.96 27.06 -3.23
C ARG A 186 -2.81 27.49 -4.14
N PHE A 187 -1.66 26.82 -3.95
CA PHE A 187 -0.55 26.78 -4.90
C PHE A 187 -0.45 25.39 -5.50
N VAL A 188 -0.04 25.30 -6.74
CA VAL A 188 0.34 24.05 -7.37
C VAL A 188 1.84 23.86 -7.27
N PHE A 189 2.29 22.78 -6.65
CA PHE A 189 3.72 22.44 -6.56
C PHE A 189 4.10 21.47 -7.68
N ALA A 190 5.09 21.81 -8.46
CA ALA A 190 5.78 20.96 -9.42
C ALA A 190 7.05 20.43 -8.74
N LEU A 191 7.10 19.13 -8.54
CA LEU A 191 8.16 18.46 -7.81
C LEU A 191 9.15 17.78 -8.77
N GLY A 192 10.47 17.99 -8.55
CA GLY A 192 11.50 17.58 -9.50
C GLY A 192 11.45 18.40 -10.80
N ALA A 193 11.09 19.67 -10.70
CA ALA A 193 10.76 20.54 -11.81
C ALA A 193 11.95 20.84 -12.73
N SER A 194 11.68 21.06 -14.03
CA SER A 194 12.68 21.43 -15.04
C SER A 194 13.82 20.41 -15.16
N SER A 195 13.51 19.13 -14.98
CA SER A 195 14.49 18.02 -14.96
C SER A 195 15.59 18.16 -13.90
N ASN A 196 15.41 19.07 -12.93
CA ASN A 196 16.26 19.13 -11.74
C ASN A 196 15.63 18.28 -10.63
N PRO A 197 16.24 17.15 -10.24
CA PRO A 197 15.62 16.18 -9.31
C PRO A 197 15.42 16.71 -7.89
N ARG A 198 15.99 17.88 -7.56
CA ARG A 198 15.90 18.51 -6.23
C ARG A 198 15.07 19.79 -6.24
N LYS A 199 14.58 20.22 -7.41
CA LYS A 199 13.87 21.48 -7.55
C LYS A 199 12.39 21.33 -7.25
N VAL A 200 11.87 22.19 -6.38
CA VAL A 200 10.46 22.42 -6.15
C VAL A 200 10.12 23.77 -6.79
N ALA A 201 9.14 23.81 -7.68
CA ALA A 201 8.60 25.05 -8.20
C ALA A 201 7.11 25.14 -7.83
N TRP A 202 6.60 26.35 -7.61
CA TRP A 202 5.19 26.57 -7.31
C TRP A 202 4.62 27.70 -8.14
N SER A 203 3.33 27.54 -8.49
CA SER A 203 2.55 28.54 -9.23
C SER A 203 2.29 29.79 -8.38
N ASP A 204 1.68 30.79 -8.94
CA ASP A 204 1.09 31.86 -8.14
C ASP A 204 -0.12 31.34 -7.33
N GLN A 205 -0.50 32.08 -6.30
CA GLN A 205 -1.65 31.75 -5.47
C GLN A 205 -2.95 31.87 -6.28
N GLU A 206 -3.75 30.80 -6.28
CA GLU A 206 -5.01 30.70 -7.03
C GLU A 206 -4.87 30.83 -8.58
N ASP A 207 -3.65 30.86 -9.10
CA ASP A 207 -3.36 30.84 -10.53
C ASP A 207 -2.30 29.80 -10.87
N ASN A 208 -2.72 28.73 -11.51
CA ASN A 208 -1.85 27.62 -11.92
C ASN A 208 -1.17 27.86 -13.27
N THR A 209 -1.34 29.03 -13.89
CA THR A 209 -0.73 29.37 -15.19
C THR A 209 0.47 30.31 -15.05
N THR A 210 0.65 30.95 -13.90
CA THR A 210 1.77 31.86 -13.59
C THR A 210 2.82 31.12 -12.75
N TRP A 211 4.01 30.93 -13.37
CA TRP A 211 5.11 30.13 -12.77
C TRP A 211 6.43 30.90 -12.69
N THR A 212 6.53 32.06 -13.35
CA THR A 212 7.74 32.87 -13.34
C THR A 212 7.71 33.85 -12.18
N PRO A 213 8.67 33.79 -11.24
CA PRO A 213 8.73 34.70 -10.11
C PRO A 213 8.81 36.16 -10.56
N SER A 214 8.00 37.01 -9.93
CA SER A 214 8.05 38.47 -10.16
C SER A 214 7.72 39.25 -8.90
N SER A 215 7.91 40.54 -8.89
CA SER A 215 7.56 41.40 -7.75
C SER A 215 6.04 41.55 -7.53
N THR A 216 5.21 41.05 -8.47
CA THR A 216 3.76 41.19 -8.45
C THR A 216 3.02 39.88 -8.22
N ASN A 217 3.73 38.77 -8.12
CA ASN A 217 3.14 37.44 -7.87
C ASN A 217 3.87 36.70 -6.73
N GLN A 218 3.35 35.55 -6.35
CA GLN A 218 3.93 34.69 -5.33
C GLN A 218 4.53 33.39 -5.92
N ALA A 219 4.62 33.28 -7.25
CA ALA A 219 5.29 32.15 -7.89
C ALA A 219 6.75 32.11 -7.49
N GLY A 220 7.31 30.92 -7.37
CA GLY A 220 8.70 30.76 -6.96
C GLY A 220 9.24 29.38 -7.19
N ASP A 221 10.49 29.20 -6.84
CA ASP A 221 11.14 27.91 -6.85
C ASP A 221 12.22 27.82 -5.76
N PHE A 222 12.52 26.60 -5.36
CA PHE A 222 13.54 26.30 -4.37
C PHE A 222 14.24 24.98 -4.70
N GLU A 223 15.54 24.92 -4.54
CA GLU A 223 16.30 23.69 -4.67
C GLU A 223 16.61 23.11 -3.29
N LEU A 224 16.08 21.92 -3.02
CA LEU A 224 16.29 21.24 -1.75
C LEU A 224 17.77 20.87 -1.54
N THR A 225 18.26 21.12 -0.34
CA THR A 225 19.61 20.69 0.07
C THR A 225 19.58 19.22 0.47
N THR A 226 19.64 18.35 -0.52
CA THR A 226 19.60 16.90 -0.38
C THR A 226 20.55 16.23 -1.35
N ALA A 227 20.98 15.01 -1.02
CA ALA A 227 21.67 14.11 -1.95
C ALA A 227 20.72 13.25 -2.79
N GLY A 228 19.43 13.28 -2.46
CA GLY A 228 18.40 12.44 -3.08
C GLY A 228 17.69 13.10 -4.25
N THR A 229 16.75 12.36 -4.83
CA THR A 229 15.83 12.80 -5.87
C THR A 229 14.42 12.87 -5.32
N ILE A 230 13.69 13.97 -5.57
CA ILE A 230 12.30 14.11 -5.14
C ILE A 230 11.47 13.02 -5.81
N LYS A 231 10.64 12.36 -5.00
CA LYS A 231 9.71 11.31 -5.44
C LYS A 231 8.26 11.78 -5.38
N THR A 232 7.87 12.42 -4.29
CA THR A 232 6.47 12.81 -4.07
C THR A 232 6.35 13.92 -3.03
N GLY A 233 5.16 14.50 -2.95
CA GLY A 233 4.76 15.41 -1.89
C GLY A 233 3.32 15.16 -1.47
N LYS A 234 3.00 15.40 -0.22
CA LYS A 234 1.65 15.30 0.34
C LYS A 234 1.40 16.44 1.31
N ARG A 235 0.19 16.96 1.25
CA ARG A 235 -0.29 17.97 2.19
C ARG A 235 -0.70 17.32 3.51
N LEU A 236 -0.20 17.85 4.61
CA LEU A 236 -0.66 17.60 5.96
C LEU A 236 -1.33 18.86 6.53
N ARG A 237 -1.82 18.77 7.76
CA ARG A 237 -2.41 19.93 8.44
C ARG A 237 -1.34 20.97 8.76
N GLY A 238 -1.38 22.11 8.04
CA GLY A 238 -0.47 23.25 8.25
C GLY A 238 0.95 23.10 7.69
N ILE A 239 1.22 22.00 6.98
CA ILE A 239 2.55 21.74 6.43
C ILE A 239 2.44 20.88 5.17
N ASN A 240 3.39 21.05 4.26
CA ASN A 240 3.53 20.20 3.08
C ASN A 240 4.81 19.37 3.24
N LEU A 241 4.71 18.05 3.18
CA LEU A 241 5.87 17.17 3.23
C LEU A 241 6.27 16.75 1.83
N ILE A 242 7.57 16.79 1.57
CA ILE A 242 8.19 16.42 0.30
C ILE A 242 9.22 15.35 0.60
N TRP A 243 9.07 14.20 -0.05
CA TRP A 243 9.97 13.05 0.12
C TRP A 243 10.91 12.93 -1.07
N THR A 244 12.17 12.70 -0.75
CA THR A 244 13.16 12.19 -1.69
C THR A 244 13.34 10.68 -1.49
N ASP A 245 14.20 10.06 -2.26
CA ASP A 245 14.61 8.66 -2.03
C ASP A 245 15.56 8.51 -0.82
N VAL A 246 16.01 9.61 -0.19
CA VAL A 246 16.96 9.59 0.94
C VAL A 246 16.40 10.24 2.21
N ASP A 247 15.65 11.31 2.08
CA ASP A 247 15.21 12.15 3.20
C ASP A 247 13.80 12.72 2.99
N CYS A 248 13.31 13.44 4.00
CA CYS A 248 12.02 14.10 4.00
C CYS A 248 12.21 15.59 4.35
N HIS A 249 11.53 16.46 3.63
CA HIS A 249 11.54 17.91 3.82
C HIS A 249 10.14 18.42 4.11
N ALA A 250 10.08 19.45 4.95
CA ALA A 250 8.88 20.18 5.30
C ALA A 250 8.86 21.52 4.59
N ALA A 251 7.80 21.82 3.86
CA ALA A 251 7.54 23.11 3.26
C ALA A 251 6.38 23.79 3.99
N THR A 252 6.67 24.89 4.66
CA THR A 252 5.72 25.66 5.46
C THR A 252 5.46 27.00 4.80
N TYR A 253 4.19 27.36 4.62
CA TYR A 253 3.82 28.68 4.12
C TYR A 253 4.13 29.77 5.14
N ILE A 254 4.92 30.74 4.77
CA ILE A 254 5.32 31.87 5.63
C ILE A 254 4.90 33.24 5.07
N GLY A 255 4.33 33.26 3.86
CA GLY A 255 3.91 34.49 3.19
C GLY A 255 5.09 35.27 2.59
N LEU A 256 4.75 36.40 2.00
CA LEU A 256 5.74 37.30 1.36
C LEU A 256 6.80 37.79 2.36
N PRO A 257 8.06 37.98 1.92
CA PRO A 257 8.55 37.89 0.52
C PRO A 257 8.99 36.47 0.10
N TYR A 258 9.13 35.51 0.99
CA TYR A 258 9.72 34.21 0.69
C TYR A 258 8.69 33.12 0.32
N VAL A 259 7.42 33.34 0.61
CA VAL A 259 6.27 32.46 0.35
C VAL A 259 6.34 31.13 1.09
N TYR A 260 7.38 30.33 0.89
CA TYR A 260 7.61 29.06 1.58
C TYR A 260 8.98 28.98 2.25
N SER A 261 9.02 28.38 3.43
CA SER A 261 10.25 27.94 4.11
C SER A 261 10.39 26.43 3.95
N PHE A 262 11.62 25.97 3.65
CA PHE A 262 11.94 24.57 3.49
C PHE A 262 12.93 24.10 4.55
N GLU A 263 12.55 23.07 5.31
CA GLU A 263 13.39 22.48 6.35
C GLU A 263 13.47 20.97 6.18
N ARG A 264 14.62 20.38 6.51
CA ARG A 264 14.73 18.92 6.50
C ARG A 264 14.04 18.32 7.73
N ALA A 265 12.96 17.58 7.52
CA ALA A 265 12.16 16.95 8.58
C ALA A 265 12.75 15.61 9.07
N GLY A 266 13.58 14.96 8.25
CA GLY A 266 14.25 13.72 8.62
C GLY A 266 15.30 13.30 7.61
N ALA A 267 16.28 12.54 8.06
CA ALA A 267 17.35 11.96 7.25
C ALA A 267 17.31 10.44 7.28
N GLY A 268 17.69 9.79 6.18
CA GLY A 268 17.67 8.33 6.05
C GLY A 268 16.26 7.72 6.03
N CYS A 269 15.24 8.55 5.80
CA CYS A 269 13.82 8.21 5.82
C CYS A 269 13.14 8.38 4.45
N GLY A 270 13.91 8.25 3.37
CA GLY A 270 13.39 8.39 2.02
C GLY A 270 12.23 7.43 1.71
N VAL A 271 11.49 7.73 0.66
CA VAL A 271 10.34 6.92 0.22
C VAL A 271 10.73 5.97 -0.91
N ILE A 272 10.19 4.76 -0.90
CA ILE A 272 10.49 3.73 -1.91
C ILE A 272 9.88 4.06 -3.28
N SER A 273 8.70 4.69 -3.31
CA SER A 273 7.97 5.03 -4.54
C SER A 273 7.17 6.31 -4.39
N THR A 274 6.70 6.84 -5.52
CA THR A 274 5.87 8.05 -5.59
C THR A 274 4.57 7.95 -4.79
N GLN A 275 4.03 6.76 -4.62
CA GLN A 275 2.72 6.55 -3.98
C GLN A 275 2.78 5.75 -2.67
N ALA A 276 3.98 5.47 -2.13
CA ALA A 276 4.12 4.69 -0.90
C ALA A 276 3.85 5.48 0.39
N VAL A 277 3.24 6.64 0.29
CA VAL A 277 2.91 7.54 1.41
C VAL A 277 1.40 7.58 1.62
N ALA A 278 0.95 7.33 2.85
CA ALA A 278 -0.41 7.57 3.29
C ALA A 278 -0.45 8.70 4.34
N VAL A 279 -1.41 9.59 4.20
CA VAL A 279 -1.69 10.64 5.19
C VAL A 279 -2.86 10.20 6.07
N ILE A 280 -2.66 10.26 7.37
CA ILE A 280 -3.66 9.94 8.40
C ILE A 280 -3.86 11.18 9.27
N GLU A 281 -5.04 11.74 9.26
CA GLU A 281 -5.41 12.95 10.03
C GLU A 281 -4.30 14.01 10.13
N THR A 282 -3.41 13.89 11.12
CA THR A 282 -2.32 14.83 11.41
C THR A 282 -0.92 14.27 11.18
N ALA A 283 -0.82 13.04 10.72
CA ALA A 283 0.45 12.33 10.53
C ALA A 283 0.57 11.77 9.12
N ALA A 284 1.78 11.48 8.72
CA ALA A 284 2.07 10.70 7.52
C ALA A 284 2.82 9.43 7.88
N VAL A 285 2.51 8.34 7.17
CA VAL A 285 3.23 7.08 7.29
C VAL A 285 3.65 6.60 5.90
N TRP A 286 4.85 6.06 5.77
CA TRP A 286 5.36 5.63 4.47
C TRP A 286 6.30 4.44 4.54
N MET A 287 6.44 3.77 3.43
CA MET A 287 7.38 2.70 3.23
C MET A 287 8.65 3.25 2.59
N SER A 288 9.78 3.01 3.22
CA SER A 288 11.10 3.29 2.67
C SER A 288 11.72 2.04 2.02
N GLY A 289 12.93 2.12 1.52
CA GLY A 289 13.62 0.97 0.93
C GLY A 289 13.96 -0.15 1.92
N SER A 290 13.93 0.11 3.23
CA SER A 290 14.39 -0.83 4.26
C SER A 290 13.55 -0.80 5.54
N GLY A 291 12.46 -0.05 5.59
CA GLY A 291 11.64 0.06 6.79
C GLY A 291 10.43 0.94 6.59
N PHE A 292 9.63 1.04 7.63
CA PHE A 292 8.48 1.94 7.69
C PHE A 292 8.80 3.14 8.56
N TRP A 293 8.24 4.27 8.20
CA TRP A 293 8.47 5.54 8.88
C TRP A 293 7.16 6.25 9.14
N GLN A 294 7.14 7.11 10.14
CA GLN A 294 6.03 8.01 10.39
C GLN A 294 6.52 9.42 10.70
N TYR A 295 5.67 10.39 10.42
CA TYR A 295 5.85 11.80 10.77
C TYR A 295 4.62 12.28 11.56
N ASP A 296 4.87 12.78 12.76
CA ASP A 296 3.87 13.39 13.64
C ASP A 296 4.40 14.68 14.29
N GLY A 297 5.24 15.42 13.54
CA GLY A 297 6.01 16.57 13.96
C GLY A 297 7.51 16.39 13.66
N TYR A 298 7.99 15.14 13.62
CA TYR A 298 9.33 14.77 13.15
C TYR A 298 9.30 13.36 12.56
N ALA A 299 10.23 13.07 11.64
CA ALA A 299 10.32 11.74 11.03
C ALA A 299 10.98 10.74 12.00
N LYS A 300 10.30 9.63 12.26
CA LYS A 300 10.79 8.54 13.13
C LYS A 300 10.49 7.17 12.53
N PRO A 301 11.35 6.16 12.80
CA PRO A 301 11.06 4.79 12.39
C PRO A 301 9.76 4.30 13.02
N LEU A 302 8.97 3.56 12.24
CA LEU A 302 7.78 2.86 12.69
C LEU A 302 8.16 1.38 12.91
N PRO A 303 8.16 0.87 14.15
CA PRO A 303 8.47 -0.53 14.43
C PRO A 303 7.55 -1.46 13.65
N CYS A 304 8.12 -2.51 13.03
CA CYS A 304 7.38 -3.44 12.19
C CYS A 304 7.66 -4.89 12.59
N ASP A 305 6.59 -5.61 12.93
CA ASP A 305 6.65 -7.03 13.32
C ASP A 305 6.80 -7.98 12.13
N VAL A 306 6.69 -7.48 10.89
CA VAL A 306 6.77 -8.26 9.66
C VAL A 306 7.81 -7.71 8.66
N GLY A 307 8.69 -6.84 9.13
CA GLY A 307 9.65 -6.14 8.29
C GLY A 307 10.58 -7.07 7.52
N ASP A 308 11.19 -8.05 8.19
CA ASP A 308 12.08 -9.02 7.55
C ASP A 308 11.39 -9.77 6.42
N TYR A 309 10.14 -10.19 6.63
CA TYR A 309 9.36 -10.86 5.60
C TYR A 309 9.08 -9.96 4.41
N VAL A 310 8.60 -8.73 4.64
CA VAL A 310 8.21 -7.80 3.57
C VAL A 310 9.44 -7.41 2.74
N PHE A 311 10.53 -6.96 3.38
CA PHE A 311 11.69 -6.45 2.67
C PHE A 311 12.56 -7.54 2.04
N SER A 312 12.47 -8.80 2.49
CA SER A 312 13.07 -9.94 1.79
C SER A 312 12.23 -10.44 0.61
N ASN A 313 10.93 -10.15 0.61
CA ASN A 313 9.99 -10.62 -0.41
C ASN A 313 9.66 -9.58 -1.49
N ILE A 314 10.09 -8.33 -1.35
CA ILE A 314 9.79 -7.28 -2.32
C ILE A 314 10.66 -7.39 -3.58
N ASN A 315 10.05 -7.26 -4.76
CA ASN A 315 10.78 -7.11 -6.02
C ASN A 315 11.33 -5.69 -6.15
N GLN A 316 12.59 -5.51 -5.79
CA GLN A 316 13.28 -4.21 -5.82
C GLN A 316 13.30 -3.57 -7.21
N ASN A 317 13.31 -4.35 -8.28
CA ASN A 317 13.29 -3.83 -9.66
C ASN A 317 11.95 -3.16 -9.97
N GLN A 318 10.87 -3.61 -9.35
CA GLN A 318 9.51 -3.07 -9.55
C GLN A 318 9.04 -2.20 -8.36
N ALA A 319 9.96 -1.75 -7.52
CA ALA A 319 9.66 -0.98 -6.32
C ALA A 319 8.87 0.32 -6.61
N SER A 320 8.99 0.89 -7.80
CA SER A 320 8.19 2.05 -8.23
C SER A 320 6.67 1.82 -8.24
N LYS A 321 6.23 0.55 -8.22
CA LYS A 321 4.81 0.16 -8.18
C LYS A 321 4.22 0.08 -6.78
N VAL A 322 5.03 0.17 -5.74
CA VAL A 322 4.56 0.18 -4.35
C VAL A 322 3.66 1.38 -4.14
N TYR A 323 2.50 1.16 -3.53
CA TYR A 323 1.61 2.25 -3.18
C TYR A 323 0.97 2.01 -1.81
N ALA A 324 0.55 3.09 -1.17
CA ALA A 324 -0.13 3.09 0.10
C ALA A 324 -1.58 3.54 -0.06
N VAL A 325 -2.48 2.94 0.70
CA VAL A 325 -3.86 3.38 0.82
C VAL A 325 -4.27 3.39 2.29
N HIS A 326 -4.98 4.44 2.67
CA HIS A 326 -5.57 4.58 3.99
C HIS A 326 -6.97 3.94 3.99
N ASN A 327 -7.31 3.21 5.04
CA ASN A 327 -8.65 2.74 5.34
C ASN A 327 -9.08 3.34 6.69
N SER A 328 -9.69 4.51 6.64
CA SER A 328 -10.08 5.29 7.82
C SER A 328 -11.15 4.59 8.68
N GLN A 329 -11.93 3.70 8.09
CA GLN A 329 -12.97 2.94 8.81
C GLN A 329 -12.39 2.08 9.93
N TYR A 330 -11.30 1.37 9.63
CA TYR A 330 -10.67 0.44 10.56
C TYR A 330 -9.37 0.97 11.18
N GLY A 331 -8.94 2.19 10.77
CA GLY A 331 -7.68 2.76 11.25
C GLY A 331 -6.46 2.01 10.72
N GLU A 332 -6.51 1.63 9.46
CA GLU A 332 -5.46 0.86 8.80
C GLU A 332 -4.79 1.64 7.69
N VAL A 333 -3.50 1.43 7.50
CA VAL A 333 -2.76 1.82 6.31
C VAL A 333 -2.23 0.55 5.66
N TRP A 334 -2.48 0.41 4.36
CA TRP A 334 -2.10 -0.74 3.57
C TRP A 334 -1.04 -0.32 2.58
N TRP A 335 0.08 -1.06 2.50
CA TRP A 335 1.05 -0.96 1.43
C TRP A 335 0.98 -2.19 0.56
N PHE A 336 0.73 -1.98 -0.70
CA PHE A 336 0.70 -3.01 -1.72
C PHE A 336 2.02 -3.01 -2.47
N TYR A 337 2.58 -4.18 -2.72
CA TYR A 337 3.88 -4.31 -3.33
C TYR A 337 3.98 -5.57 -4.21
N PRO A 338 4.84 -5.56 -5.26
CA PRO A 338 5.15 -6.76 -6.03
C PRO A 338 6.07 -7.67 -5.22
N SER A 339 5.73 -8.96 -5.12
CA SER A 339 6.60 -9.96 -4.50
C SER A 339 7.82 -10.25 -5.39
N VAL A 340 8.84 -10.88 -4.81
CA VAL A 340 10.07 -11.23 -5.52
C VAL A 340 9.83 -12.11 -6.77
N SER A 341 8.74 -12.86 -6.78
CA SER A 341 8.32 -13.73 -7.89
C SER A 341 7.40 -13.06 -8.91
N SER A 342 7.01 -11.81 -8.67
CA SER A 342 6.06 -11.08 -9.51
C SER A 342 6.63 -9.77 -10.03
N ASN A 343 6.28 -9.43 -11.27
CA ASN A 343 6.50 -8.08 -11.79
C ASN A 343 5.34 -7.15 -11.50
N GLU A 344 4.20 -7.67 -11.05
CA GLU A 344 3.02 -6.89 -10.71
C GLU A 344 2.68 -7.01 -9.23
N VAL A 345 1.95 -6.02 -8.71
CA VAL A 345 1.51 -5.98 -7.33
C VAL A 345 0.59 -7.17 -7.03
N ASP A 346 0.98 -7.99 -6.08
CA ASP A 346 0.30 -9.24 -5.68
C ASP A 346 0.19 -9.41 -4.16
N SER A 347 0.94 -8.62 -3.40
CA SER A 347 1.06 -8.76 -1.95
C SER A 347 0.75 -7.45 -1.24
N TYR A 348 0.31 -7.56 0.01
CA TYR A 348 0.11 -6.40 0.87
C TYR A 348 0.64 -6.62 2.29
N VAL A 349 0.95 -5.51 2.93
CA VAL A 349 1.16 -5.40 4.37
C VAL A 349 0.28 -4.28 4.89
N SER A 350 -0.39 -4.49 6.00
CA SER A 350 -1.24 -3.48 6.63
C SER A 350 -0.80 -3.20 8.07
N TYR A 351 -0.91 -1.95 8.46
CA TYR A 351 -0.65 -1.47 9.80
C TYR A 351 -1.91 -0.84 10.38
N ASN A 352 -2.41 -1.38 11.48
CA ASN A 352 -3.46 -0.75 12.26
C ASN A 352 -2.83 0.27 13.20
N TYR A 353 -2.97 1.57 12.87
CA TYR A 353 -2.34 2.64 13.64
C TYR A 353 -3.09 2.98 14.95
N ARG A 354 -4.31 2.48 15.13
CA ARG A 354 -5.09 2.65 16.37
C ARG A 354 -4.70 1.61 17.42
N GLU A 355 -4.45 0.38 16.98
CA GLU A 355 -4.17 -0.76 17.86
C GLU A 355 -2.69 -1.18 17.86
N GLY A 356 -1.89 -0.68 16.91
CA GLY A 356 -0.44 -0.87 16.88
C GLY A 356 0.02 -2.27 16.45
N HIS A 357 -0.69 -2.92 15.52
CA HIS A 357 -0.31 -4.25 15.03
C HIS A 357 -0.27 -4.32 13.50
N TRP A 358 0.39 -5.35 12.98
CA TRP A 358 0.62 -5.58 11.56
C TRP A 358 -0.12 -6.81 11.05
N ALA A 359 -0.55 -6.78 9.79
CA ALA A 359 -1.06 -7.94 9.07
C ALA A 359 -0.44 -8.01 7.68
N ILE A 360 -0.47 -9.19 7.09
CA ILE A 360 0.04 -9.47 5.75
C ILE A 360 -0.99 -10.26 4.95
N GLY A 361 -0.83 -10.27 3.64
CA GLY A 361 -1.64 -11.12 2.76
C GLY A 361 -1.34 -10.93 1.30
N LEU A 362 -2.11 -11.61 0.48
CA LEU A 362 -2.04 -11.58 -0.97
C LEU A 362 -3.29 -10.93 -1.53
N LEU A 363 -3.12 -9.87 -2.29
CA LEU A 363 -4.21 -9.19 -2.99
C LEU A 363 -3.65 -8.33 -4.13
N ALA A 364 -4.08 -8.59 -5.35
CA ALA A 364 -3.62 -7.89 -6.53
C ALA A 364 -4.41 -6.59 -6.73
N ARG A 365 -3.96 -5.51 -6.10
CA ARG A 365 -4.48 -4.14 -6.27
C ARG A 365 -3.35 -3.20 -6.61
N THR A 366 -3.57 -2.27 -7.53
CA THR A 366 -2.50 -1.49 -8.17
C THR A 366 -2.50 -0.01 -7.81
N CYS A 367 -3.62 0.52 -7.37
CA CYS A 367 -3.78 1.83 -6.74
C CYS A 367 -5.11 1.88 -6.01
N GLY A 368 -5.28 2.85 -5.11
CA GLY A 368 -6.50 2.97 -4.32
C GLY A 368 -6.67 4.33 -3.69
N THR A 369 -7.87 4.60 -3.21
CA THR A 369 -8.23 5.79 -2.43
C THR A 369 -9.16 5.40 -1.29
N ASP A 370 -9.07 6.14 -0.18
CA ASP A 370 -9.91 5.93 0.99
C ASP A 370 -11.38 6.28 0.71
N ARG A 371 -12.25 5.86 1.60
CA ARG A 371 -13.64 6.33 1.66
C ARG A 371 -13.68 7.84 1.95
N GLY A 372 -14.80 8.46 1.64
CA GLY A 372 -15.04 9.89 1.89
C GLY A 372 -15.98 10.44 0.84
N VAL A 373 -15.51 10.56 -0.38
CA VAL A 373 -16.36 10.91 -1.54
C VAL A 373 -17.33 9.78 -1.85
N PHE A 374 -16.85 8.56 -1.79
CA PHE A 374 -17.64 7.32 -1.85
C PHE A 374 -17.71 6.69 -0.44
N SER A 375 -18.76 5.89 -0.21
CA SER A 375 -19.00 5.29 1.11
C SER A 375 -17.92 4.31 1.55
N ASN A 376 -17.30 3.65 0.58
CA ASN A 376 -16.29 2.62 0.79
C ASN A 376 -15.00 2.95 0.03
N PRO A 377 -13.85 2.37 0.43
CA PRO A 377 -12.60 2.52 -0.30
C PRO A 377 -12.70 1.98 -1.72
N LEU A 378 -12.02 2.64 -2.65
CA LEU A 378 -11.95 2.22 -4.05
C LEU A 378 -10.53 1.79 -4.39
N MET A 379 -10.40 0.66 -5.07
CA MET A 379 -9.11 0.15 -5.52
C MET A 379 -9.21 -0.37 -6.96
N VAL A 380 -8.11 -0.28 -7.69
CA VAL A 380 -8.00 -0.84 -9.03
C VAL A 380 -7.31 -2.19 -8.97
N SER A 381 -7.86 -3.16 -9.68
CA SER A 381 -7.26 -4.48 -9.83
C SER A 381 -6.36 -4.53 -11.08
N VAL A 382 -5.50 -5.54 -11.13
CA VAL A 382 -4.65 -5.85 -12.29
C VAL A 382 -5.45 -6.15 -13.56
N ASP A 383 -6.72 -6.49 -13.43
CA ASP A 383 -7.64 -6.70 -14.54
C ASP A 383 -8.15 -5.40 -15.19
N GLY A 384 -7.72 -4.24 -14.69
CA GLY A 384 -8.09 -2.93 -15.22
C GLY A 384 -9.50 -2.46 -14.86
N TYR A 385 -10.14 -3.05 -13.85
CA TYR A 385 -11.41 -2.57 -13.31
C TYR A 385 -11.23 -1.90 -11.97
N ILE A 386 -12.14 -0.96 -11.67
CA ILE A 386 -12.24 -0.31 -10.35
C ILE A 386 -13.23 -1.12 -9.50
N TYR A 387 -12.80 -1.45 -8.30
CA TYR A 387 -13.58 -2.19 -7.31
C TYR A 387 -13.86 -1.33 -6.08
N GLU A 388 -15.05 -1.46 -5.54
CA GLU A 388 -15.45 -0.94 -4.25
C GLU A 388 -15.18 -2.00 -3.20
N HIS A 389 -14.30 -1.70 -2.25
CA HIS A 389 -13.87 -2.58 -1.17
C HIS A 389 -14.73 -2.43 0.08
N GLU A 390 -14.52 -3.30 1.06
CA GLU A 390 -15.28 -3.35 2.31
C GLU A 390 -16.79 -3.55 2.07
N THR A 391 -17.15 -4.29 1.03
CA THR A 391 -18.54 -4.54 0.62
C THR A 391 -18.80 -6.04 0.52
N GLY A 392 -19.65 -6.57 1.44
CA GLY A 392 -19.88 -8.02 1.52
C GLY A 392 -18.62 -8.79 1.92
N TYR A 393 -18.57 -10.08 1.61
CA TYR A 393 -17.49 -11.00 1.98
C TYR A 393 -17.11 -11.96 0.84
N ALA A 394 -17.25 -11.52 -0.41
CA ALA A 394 -16.81 -12.27 -1.58
C ALA A 394 -15.34 -11.95 -1.92
N TYR A 395 -14.51 -12.98 -2.14
CA TYR A 395 -13.06 -12.86 -2.31
C TYR A 395 -12.54 -13.62 -3.54
N ASP A 396 -13.29 -13.67 -4.63
CA ASP A 396 -12.90 -14.34 -5.90
C ASP A 396 -12.38 -15.78 -5.66
N SER A 397 -13.08 -16.54 -4.81
CA SER A 397 -12.77 -17.93 -4.40
C SER A 397 -11.53 -18.09 -3.50
N VAL A 398 -10.92 -17.02 -3.02
CA VAL A 398 -9.86 -17.08 -2.02
C VAL A 398 -10.47 -17.10 -0.63
N GLN A 399 -10.04 -18.04 0.22
CA GLN A 399 -10.53 -18.13 1.59
C GLN A 399 -9.68 -17.29 2.54
N PRO A 400 -10.30 -16.43 3.37
CA PRO A 400 -9.59 -15.72 4.44
C PRO A 400 -9.05 -16.71 5.49
N TYR A 401 -7.82 -16.50 5.94
CA TYR A 401 -7.25 -17.31 7.00
C TYR A 401 -6.23 -16.57 7.87
N ALA A 402 -6.04 -17.12 9.09
CA ALA A 402 -4.92 -16.78 9.96
C ALA A 402 -4.31 -18.07 10.53
N GLU A 403 -2.98 -18.13 10.54
CA GLU A 403 -2.21 -19.27 11.06
C GLU A 403 -1.26 -18.78 12.16
N THR A 404 -1.24 -19.49 13.28
CA THR A 404 -0.34 -19.16 14.39
C THR A 404 1.09 -19.65 14.09
N GLY A 405 2.06 -19.05 14.77
CA GLY A 405 3.36 -19.68 14.94
C GLY A 405 3.26 -20.97 15.74
N PRO A 406 4.37 -21.73 15.85
CA PRO A 406 4.39 -22.98 16.56
C PRO A 406 4.15 -22.76 18.06
N LEU A 407 3.13 -23.42 18.60
CA LEU A 407 2.79 -23.39 20.02
C LEU A 407 3.37 -24.61 20.72
N GLU A 408 3.95 -24.43 21.87
CA GLU A 408 4.29 -25.52 22.77
C GLU A 408 3.10 -25.81 23.69
N ILE A 409 2.40 -26.92 23.44
CA ILE A 409 1.18 -27.27 24.18
C ILE A 409 1.51 -27.81 25.57
N GLY A 410 2.74 -28.27 25.78
CA GLY A 410 3.23 -28.81 27.03
C GLY A 410 4.39 -28.01 27.61
N VAL A 411 4.84 -28.40 28.78
CA VAL A 411 6.03 -27.83 29.39
C VAL A 411 7.26 -28.43 28.70
N GLY A 412 7.77 -27.76 27.67
CA GLY A 412 9.03 -28.03 27.01
C GLY A 412 9.19 -29.44 26.42
N ASP A 413 9.62 -30.38 27.21
CA ASP A 413 9.99 -31.74 26.80
C ASP A 413 8.83 -32.72 26.58
N ASN A 414 7.62 -32.36 26.94
CA ASN A 414 6.49 -33.29 26.89
C ASN A 414 5.79 -33.30 25.54
N VAL A 415 5.56 -34.51 25.02
CA VAL A 415 4.63 -34.74 23.93
C VAL A 415 3.19 -34.65 24.48
N MET A 416 2.34 -33.91 23.81
CA MET A 416 0.94 -33.76 24.23
C MET A 416 0.01 -34.51 23.27
N ASN A 417 -0.99 -35.15 23.86
CA ASN A 417 -2.11 -35.73 23.13
C ASN A 417 -3.30 -34.78 23.26
N VAL A 418 -3.71 -34.20 22.16
CA VAL A 418 -4.87 -33.31 22.08
C VAL A 418 -6.08 -34.13 21.67
N ARG A 419 -7.17 -34.00 22.43
CA ARG A 419 -8.38 -34.83 22.28
C ARG A 419 -9.55 -34.03 21.72
N ARG A 420 -9.69 -32.75 22.11
CA ARG A 420 -10.86 -31.97 21.79
C ARG A 420 -10.48 -30.49 21.63
N ILE A 421 -11.15 -29.83 20.67
CA ILE A 421 -11.22 -28.36 20.61
C ILE A 421 -12.59 -27.92 21.11
N ILE A 422 -12.59 -26.88 21.95
CA ILE A 422 -13.76 -26.11 22.32
C ILE A 422 -13.66 -24.79 21.60
N PRO A 423 -14.43 -24.57 20.52
CA PRO A 423 -14.36 -23.36 19.73
C PRO A 423 -14.91 -22.14 20.49
N ASP A 424 -14.46 -20.96 20.11
CA ASP A 424 -15.03 -19.67 20.47
C ASP A 424 -15.15 -18.89 19.16
N GLU A 425 -16.26 -19.06 18.49
CA GLU A 425 -16.55 -18.51 17.17
C GLU A 425 -18.01 -18.05 17.12
N GLN A 426 -18.24 -16.82 16.68
CA GLN A 426 -19.54 -16.17 16.79
C GLN A 426 -20.59 -16.75 15.85
N THR A 427 -20.23 -17.18 14.65
CA THR A 427 -21.15 -17.64 13.60
C THR A 427 -21.46 -19.13 13.66
N LEU A 428 -20.84 -19.88 14.58
CA LEU A 428 -21.09 -21.30 14.88
C LEU A 428 -20.92 -22.24 13.68
N GLY A 429 -19.76 -22.18 13.02
CA GLY A 429 -19.40 -23.14 11.98
C GLY A 429 -18.91 -22.56 10.67
N GLU A 430 -18.88 -21.23 10.56
CA GLU A 430 -18.36 -20.52 9.38
C GLU A 430 -16.82 -20.56 9.29
N VAL A 431 -16.18 -20.97 10.38
CA VAL A 431 -14.73 -21.15 10.45
C VAL A 431 -14.39 -22.62 10.63
N VAL A 432 -13.47 -23.11 9.82
CA VAL A 432 -12.84 -24.41 10.03
C VAL A 432 -11.46 -24.24 10.63
N VAL A 433 -11.10 -25.17 11.52
CA VAL A 433 -9.82 -25.16 12.23
C VAL A 433 -8.99 -26.35 11.78
N SER A 434 -7.75 -26.11 11.40
CA SER A 434 -6.76 -27.13 11.09
C SER A 434 -5.57 -27.01 12.03
N PHE A 435 -4.98 -28.17 12.34
CA PHE A 435 -3.80 -28.24 13.19
C PHE A 435 -2.63 -28.82 12.40
N LYS A 436 -1.47 -28.16 12.48
CA LYS A 436 -0.21 -28.69 11.95
C LYS A 436 0.69 -29.02 13.12
N THR A 437 1.08 -30.27 13.24
CA THR A 437 1.91 -30.74 14.37
C THR A 437 3.30 -31.12 13.91
N ARG A 438 4.29 -30.89 14.77
CA ARG A 438 5.67 -31.32 14.57
C ARG A 438 6.34 -31.65 15.90
N MET A 439 7.40 -32.44 15.84
CA MET A 439 8.16 -32.83 17.04
C MET A 439 9.31 -31.88 17.34
N TYR A 440 9.94 -31.29 16.33
CA TYR A 440 11.06 -30.32 16.41
C TYR A 440 10.87 -29.19 15.42
N PRO A 441 11.48 -28.06 15.62
CA PRO A 441 11.34 -26.89 14.72
C PRO A 441 11.59 -27.19 13.22
N MET A 442 12.48 -28.11 12.92
CA MET A 442 12.87 -28.47 11.53
C MET A 442 12.23 -29.76 11.04
N SER A 443 11.36 -30.42 11.83
CA SER A 443 10.72 -31.68 11.41
C SER A 443 9.53 -31.41 10.49
N THR A 444 9.19 -32.43 9.69
CA THR A 444 8.02 -32.42 8.82
C THR A 444 6.74 -32.20 9.60
N GLU A 445 5.90 -31.32 9.10
CA GLU A 445 4.58 -31.03 9.67
C GLU A 445 3.56 -32.06 9.22
N THR A 446 2.72 -32.50 10.13
CA THR A 446 1.55 -33.33 9.85
C THR A 446 0.29 -32.50 10.08
N THR A 447 -0.59 -32.44 9.08
CA THR A 447 -1.84 -31.67 9.14
C THR A 447 -2.99 -32.54 9.56
N PHE A 448 -3.83 -32.02 10.47
CA PHE A 448 -5.07 -32.62 10.96
C PHE A 448 -6.24 -31.66 10.75
N GLY A 449 -7.38 -32.17 10.35
CA GLY A 449 -8.56 -31.40 10.01
C GLY A 449 -8.80 -31.29 8.50
N PRO A 450 -9.63 -30.37 8.01
CA PRO A 450 -10.29 -29.29 8.77
C PRO A 450 -11.41 -29.81 9.68
N TYR A 451 -11.59 -29.13 10.82
CA TYR A 451 -12.65 -29.39 11.79
C TYR A 451 -13.59 -28.19 11.86
N ALA A 452 -14.91 -28.43 11.88
CA ALA A 452 -15.85 -27.32 12.04
C ALA A 452 -15.77 -26.72 13.46
N ALA A 453 -15.81 -25.42 13.57
CA ALA A 453 -15.74 -24.68 14.83
C ALA A 453 -17.14 -24.39 15.42
N SER A 454 -18.16 -25.25 15.15
CA SER A 454 -19.54 -25.02 15.56
C SER A 454 -19.86 -25.48 16.99
N GLN A 455 -19.14 -26.48 17.49
CA GLN A 455 -19.36 -27.10 18.82
C GLN A 455 -18.07 -27.79 19.29
N PRO A 456 -17.98 -28.23 20.56
CA PRO A 456 -16.85 -29.02 21.02
C PRO A 456 -16.61 -30.21 20.11
N THR A 457 -15.49 -30.25 19.41
CA THR A 457 -15.19 -31.27 18.39
C THR A 457 -14.00 -32.11 18.82
N ASP A 458 -14.11 -33.42 18.69
CA ASP A 458 -13.03 -34.34 18.97
C ASP A 458 -11.97 -34.25 17.86
N VAL A 459 -10.78 -33.88 18.27
CA VAL A 459 -9.58 -33.86 17.45
C VAL A 459 -8.56 -34.79 18.07
N ARG A 460 -7.90 -35.63 17.30
CA ARG A 460 -6.98 -36.63 17.86
C ARG A 460 -5.64 -36.53 17.19
N PHE A 461 -4.75 -35.78 17.83
CA PHE A 461 -3.38 -35.68 17.35
C PHE A 461 -2.39 -35.61 18.52
N THR A 462 -1.14 -35.90 18.20
CA THR A 462 -0.03 -35.87 19.16
C THR A 462 1.10 -35.02 18.58
N GLY A 463 1.69 -34.18 19.38
CA GLY A 463 2.80 -33.34 18.98
C GLY A 463 3.41 -32.59 20.14
N ARG A 464 4.61 -32.04 19.95
CA ARG A 464 5.22 -31.07 20.88
C ARG A 464 4.83 -29.66 20.50
N GLN A 465 4.94 -29.37 19.21
CA GLN A 465 4.59 -28.08 18.64
C GLN A 465 3.35 -28.22 17.75
N VAL A 466 2.45 -27.27 17.87
CA VAL A 466 1.20 -27.23 17.11
C VAL A 466 0.98 -25.85 16.57
N LYS A 467 0.72 -25.71 15.29
CA LYS A 467 0.16 -24.50 14.69
C LYS A 467 -1.33 -24.65 14.53
N VAL A 468 -2.06 -23.59 14.73
CA VAL A 468 -3.51 -23.54 14.56
C VAL A 468 -3.81 -22.61 13.39
N ARG A 469 -4.56 -23.12 12.42
CA ARG A 469 -5.02 -22.34 11.28
C ARG A 469 -6.53 -22.22 11.30
N TYR A 470 -7.02 -20.99 11.35
CA TYR A 470 -8.41 -20.64 11.21
C TYR A 470 -8.66 -20.25 9.75
N THR A 471 -9.64 -20.85 9.09
CA THR A 471 -9.99 -20.55 7.69
C THR A 471 -11.48 -20.30 7.61
N GLY A 472 -11.87 -19.16 7.03
CA GLY A 472 -13.26 -18.87 6.75
C GLY A 472 -13.78 -19.80 5.65
N SER A 473 -14.87 -20.52 5.92
CA SER A 473 -15.47 -21.46 4.98
C SER A 473 -16.63 -20.88 4.20
N VAL A 474 -17.22 -19.79 4.67
CA VAL A 474 -18.39 -19.12 4.11
C VAL A 474 -18.17 -17.62 3.97
N LEU A 475 -18.99 -16.98 3.14
CA LEU A 475 -18.87 -15.55 2.78
C LEU A 475 -19.63 -14.66 3.78
N GLU A 476 -19.23 -14.71 5.06
CA GLU A 476 -19.88 -13.98 6.17
C GLU A 476 -18.85 -13.31 7.11
N ASP A 477 -19.34 -12.44 8.01
CA ASP A 477 -18.54 -11.77 9.05
C ASP A 477 -18.30 -12.73 10.24
N TRP A 478 -17.51 -13.77 10.01
CA TRP A 478 -17.12 -14.64 11.10
C TRP A 478 -16.13 -13.98 12.05
N ARG A 479 -16.15 -14.40 13.32
CA ARG A 479 -15.28 -13.85 14.35
C ARG A 479 -14.76 -14.97 15.25
N VAL A 480 -13.45 -15.00 15.45
CA VAL A 480 -12.77 -15.98 16.32
C VAL A 480 -12.24 -15.26 17.55
N GLY A 481 -12.65 -15.74 18.72
CA GLY A 481 -12.21 -15.28 20.03
C GLY A 481 -11.09 -16.15 20.61
N VAL A 482 -11.33 -16.75 21.77
CA VAL A 482 -10.33 -17.54 22.53
C VAL A 482 -10.76 -19.01 22.66
N PRO A 483 -10.55 -19.84 21.64
CA PRO A 483 -10.84 -21.26 21.72
C PRO A 483 -9.93 -21.96 22.73
N ARG A 484 -10.33 -23.17 23.16
CA ARG A 484 -9.60 -23.97 24.14
C ARG A 484 -9.29 -25.35 23.57
N LEU A 485 -8.13 -25.89 23.94
CA LEU A 485 -7.76 -27.27 23.64
C LEU A 485 -7.78 -28.11 24.92
N GLU A 486 -8.39 -29.28 24.84
CA GLU A 486 -8.29 -30.32 25.87
C GLU A 486 -7.07 -31.18 25.53
N ALA A 487 -6.05 -31.11 26.37
CA ALA A 487 -4.80 -31.83 26.16
C ALA A 487 -4.37 -32.62 27.40
N VAL A 488 -3.65 -33.70 27.15
CA VAL A 488 -3.10 -34.63 28.16
C VAL A 488 -1.64 -34.91 27.80
N ALA A 489 -0.76 -34.88 28.81
CA ALA A 489 0.62 -35.28 28.60
C ALA A 489 0.75 -36.74 28.17
N ALA A 490 1.46 -37.03 27.10
CA ALA A 490 1.63 -38.35 26.52
C ALA A 490 3.03 -38.97 26.74
N GLY A 491 3.88 -38.30 27.50
CA GLY A 491 5.23 -38.73 27.82
C GLY A 491 6.35 -37.83 27.27
N LYS A 492 7.57 -38.23 27.62
CA LYS A 492 8.80 -37.56 27.13
C LYS A 492 9.40 -38.41 25.99
N ARG A 493 9.30 -37.98 24.76
CA ARG A 493 10.03 -38.56 23.61
C ARG A 493 10.41 -37.48 22.62
#